data_db5bb83cb626677a70d4f7856c9145ea
#
_entry.id   db5bb83cb626677a70d4f7856c9145ea
#
_cell.length_a   1.000
_cell.length_b   1.000
_cell.length_c   1.000
_cell.angle_alpha   90.00
_cell.angle_beta   90.00
_cell.angle_gamma   90.00
#
_symmetry.space_group_name_H-M   'P 1'
#
loop_
_entity.id
_entity.type
_entity.pdbx_description
1 polymer ?
#
loop_
_entity_poly.entity_id
_entity_poly.type
_entity_poly.pdbx_seq_one_letter_code
_entity_poly.pdbx_strand_id
1 'polypeptide(L)'
;MYQLDKDVAVFLKYVLSKIRIMRMSRSSCIRLRDWVAFFISHLIVMGVYFSMCYTASKFFPSVKWEELFIRAAGFHIVFVLGQSIYRNMTYPPGPPPMAIFGNSPFINVLSPETTFLEYREIYGPVFTLHLSKPTVILANYESCFEALVTNGQKTSGRSSAESFVLFTGDRQDGDGVILAMRQKWKNMRSEILRFMGKWYGKRMDELILHHTRCLELELMKMSESKCLMDMRDPLAGAIANVIQQVTIGRNYLYLDTEFQSQLKDINSVVKEIMTAEVFFVNCYPLLRYLPEGILRKWTNYKQSGFRLQQWFRTILDDHLINRDQGDFMSHMVDKQEDRAEQFNDLSIILTCGDMWTGGMETTTTTLRWGIIYLLQNPDVQTKCHEELVSVFGHEVPEMSKMNQTPYVKATLSEIQRLANVLPWAIPHKTFEECKVGSTTIPVDTEIIPALGALLGDPLTFENPKEFKPERFLDQDGKYKNIEEFRPFGMGPRVCLGEKLARTELYLIFSCLLQNFRFYLNKSDPIPLAERVIGGITAPPKPYSTRVEYLGTRYV
;
A
#
# COMPACT_ATOMS: atom_id res chain seq x y z
N MET A 1 0.83 -25.98 -6.09
CA MET A 1 1.66 -24.77 -6.11
C MET A 1 2.06 -24.30 -4.71
N TYR A 2 1.15 -24.16 -3.75
CA TYR A 2 1.47 -23.80 -2.35
C TYR A 2 2.38 -24.81 -1.63
N GLN A 3 2.30 -26.08 -2.01
CA GLN A 3 3.18 -27.16 -1.49
C GLN A 3 4.58 -27.07 -2.15
N LEU A 4 4.65 -26.76 -3.44
CA LEU A 4 5.92 -26.60 -4.18
C LEU A 4 6.76 -25.42 -3.66
N ASP A 5 6.08 -24.29 -3.31
CA ASP A 5 6.74 -23.12 -2.69
C ASP A 5 7.30 -23.44 -1.29
N LYS A 6 6.59 -24.27 -0.51
CA LYS A 6 7.09 -24.73 0.79
C LYS A 6 8.29 -25.67 0.63
N ASP A 7 8.22 -26.59 -0.32
CA ASP A 7 9.27 -27.60 -0.52
C ASP A 7 10.54 -26.98 -1.10
N VAL A 8 10.41 -26.00 -2.01
CA VAL A 8 11.55 -25.22 -2.51
C VAL A 8 12.13 -24.32 -1.41
N ALA A 9 11.27 -23.67 -0.62
CA ALA A 9 11.71 -22.86 0.52
C ALA A 9 12.35 -23.71 1.63
N VAL A 10 11.83 -24.92 1.88
CA VAL A 10 12.38 -25.89 2.83
C VAL A 10 13.71 -26.42 2.31
N PHE A 11 13.80 -26.78 1.03
CA PHE A 11 15.06 -27.24 0.40
C PHE A 11 16.14 -26.14 0.42
N LEU A 12 15.76 -24.90 0.05
CA LEU A 12 16.67 -23.75 0.14
C LEU A 12 17.09 -23.46 1.58
N LYS A 13 16.16 -23.54 2.55
CA LYS A 13 16.49 -23.44 3.98
C LYS A 13 17.40 -24.57 4.44
N TYR A 14 17.20 -25.78 3.97
CA TYR A 14 18.06 -26.93 4.31
C TYR A 14 19.48 -26.76 3.72
N VAL A 15 19.60 -26.42 2.43
CA VAL A 15 20.90 -26.12 1.80
C VAL A 15 21.58 -24.96 2.51
N LEU A 16 20.86 -23.88 2.81
CA LEU A 16 21.39 -22.72 3.53
C LEU A 16 21.76 -23.03 4.99
N SER A 17 21.05 -23.97 5.66
CA SER A 17 21.41 -24.41 7.01
C SER A 17 22.73 -25.19 7.05
N LYS A 18 23.05 -25.90 5.97
CA LYS A 18 24.35 -26.61 5.83
C LYS A 18 25.51 -25.67 5.46
N ILE A 19 25.23 -24.57 4.76
CA ILE A 19 26.22 -23.51 4.45
C ILE A 19 26.54 -22.65 5.70
N ARG A 20 25.76 -22.74 6.77
CA ARG A 20 25.95 -22.02 8.05
C ARG A 20 27.25 -22.37 8.81
N ILE A 21 28.07 -23.28 8.29
CA ILE A 21 29.33 -23.73 8.90
C ILE A 21 30.50 -22.76 8.60
N MET A 22 30.37 -21.84 7.66
CA MET A 22 31.38 -20.80 7.45
C MET A 22 30.99 -19.52 8.20
N ARG A 23 31.95 -18.88 8.88
CA ARG A 23 31.82 -17.57 9.54
C ARG A 23 31.66 -16.45 8.47
N MET A 24 30.56 -16.47 7.71
CA MET A 24 30.25 -15.44 6.73
C MET A 24 29.41 -14.34 7.38
N SER A 25 29.63 -13.09 6.98
CA SER A 25 28.73 -12.00 7.38
C SER A 25 27.31 -12.23 6.82
N ARG A 26 26.30 -11.63 7.46
CA ARG A 26 24.89 -11.73 6.98
C ARG A 26 24.75 -11.28 5.52
N SER A 27 25.43 -10.20 5.12
CA SER A 27 25.44 -9.69 3.75
C SER A 27 26.07 -10.67 2.76
N SER A 28 27.14 -11.37 3.16
CA SER A 28 27.76 -12.40 2.32
C SER A 28 26.86 -13.63 2.13
N CYS A 29 26.12 -14.02 3.18
CA CYS A 29 25.15 -15.11 3.09
C CYS A 29 23.97 -14.75 2.14
N ILE A 30 23.47 -13.52 2.19
CA ILE A 30 22.40 -13.04 1.30
C ILE A 30 22.89 -13.02 -0.16
N ARG A 31 24.08 -12.48 -0.43
CA ARG A 31 24.67 -12.51 -1.78
C ARG A 31 24.83 -13.93 -2.31
N LEU A 32 25.33 -14.85 -1.48
CA LEU A 32 25.50 -16.25 -1.87
C LEU A 32 24.15 -16.91 -2.18
N ARG A 33 23.12 -16.67 -1.35
CA ARG A 33 21.76 -17.16 -1.59
C ARG A 33 21.24 -16.71 -2.97
N ASP A 34 21.37 -15.44 -3.29
CA ASP A 34 20.85 -14.85 -4.52
C ASP A 34 21.58 -15.41 -5.74
N TRP A 35 22.90 -15.59 -5.68
CA TRP A 35 23.67 -16.22 -6.76
C TRP A 35 23.35 -17.72 -6.92
N VAL A 36 23.21 -18.47 -5.83
CA VAL A 36 22.83 -19.89 -5.88
C VAL A 36 21.45 -20.04 -6.53
N ALA A 37 20.48 -19.23 -6.14
CA ALA A 37 19.14 -19.25 -6.73
C ALA A 37 19.14 -18.85 -8.21
N PHE A 38 19.96 -17.85 -8.60
CA PHE A 38 20.18 -17.50 -10.00
C PHE A 38 20.65 -18.72 -10.81
N PHE A 39 21.72 -19.38 -10.39
CA PHE A 39 22.26 -20.55 -11.11
C PHE A 39 21.27 -21.71 -11.15
N ILE A 40 20.63 -22.06 -10.03
CA ILE A 40 19.65 -23.15 -9.98
C ILE A 40 18.47 -22.87 -10.92
N SER A 41 17.95 -21.65 -10.94
CA SER A 41 16.82 -21.31 -11.81
C SER A 41 17.15 -21.42 -13.29
N HIS A 42 18.35 -21.03 -13.70
CA HIS A 42 18.81 -21.19 -15.07
C HIS A 42 19.11 -22.66 -15.43
N LEU A 43 19.61 -23.47 -14.49
CA LEU A 43 19.75 -24.91 -14.68
C LEU A 43 18.41 -25.61 -14.87
N ILE A 44 17.37 -25.21 -14.14
CA ILE A 44 16.01 -25.72 -14.33
C ILE A 44 15.50 -25.40 -15.74
N VAL A 45 15.68 -24.16 -16.23
CA VAL A 45 15.30 -23.78 -17.60
C VAL A 45 16.06 -24.62 -18.64
N MET A 46 17.34 -24.86 -18.43
CA MET A 46 18.11 -25.75 -19.30
C MET A 46 17.61 -27.20 -19.28
N GLY A 47 17.18 -27.70 -18.10
CA GLY A 47 16.55 -29.01 -17.97
C GLY A 47 15.22 -29.11 -18.75
N VAL A 48 14.43 -28.04 -18.76
CA VAL A 48 13.24 -27.95 -19.60
C VAL A 48 13.59 -28.00 -21.08
N TYR A 49 14.59 -27.24 -21.54
CA TYR A 49 15.05 -27.31 -22.93
C TYR A 49 15.53 -28.73 -23.31
N PHE A 50 16.27 -29.39 -22.43
CA PHE A 50 16.70 -30.78 -22.63
C PHE A 50 15.48 -31.70 -22.83
N SER A 51 14.49 -31.63 -21.93
CA SER A 51 13.26 -32.43 -22.00
C SER A 51 12.49 -32.17 -23.30
N MET A 52 12.35 -30.90 -23.70
CA MET A 52 11.66 -30.50 -24.94
C MET A 52 12.41 -31.05 -26.18
N CYS A 53 13.70 -30.88 -26.26
CA CYS A 53 14.53 -31.38 -27.38
C CYS A 53 14.47 -32.91 -27.48
N TYR A 54 14.58 -33.60 -26.33
CA TYR A 54 14.47 -35.05 -26.26
C TYR A 54 13.08 -35.55 -26.69
N THR A 55 12.02 -34.89 -26.25
CA THR A 55 10.67 -35.22 -26.66
C THR A 55 10.42 -34.96 -28.14
N ALA A 56 10.89 -33.84 -28.68
CA ALA A 56 10.77 -33.49 -30.09
C ALA A 56 11.46 -34.53 -31.00
N SER A 57 12.60 -35.12 -30.59
CA SER A 57 13.27 -36.15 -31.35
C SER A 57 12.47 -37.44 -31.53
N LYS A 58 11.52 -37.73 -30.63
CA LYS A 58 10.63 -38.89 -30.75
C LYS A 58 9.59 -38.68 -31.86
N PHE A 59 9.18 -37.45 -32.10
CA PHE A 59 8.22 -37.11 -33.15
C PHE A 59 8.89 -36.80 -34.48
N PHE A 60 10.16 -36.35 -34.44
CA PHE A 60 10.96 -35.98 -35.59
C PHE A 60 12.31 -36.70 -35.56
N PRO A 61 12.37 -37.98 -35.98
CA PRO A 61 13.61 -38.81 -35.88
C PRO A 61 14.82 -38.28 -36.65
N SER A 62 14.60 -37.39 -37.62
CA SER A 62 15.67 -36.72 -38.36
C SER A 62 16.40 -35.62 -37.58
N VAL A 63 15.84 -35.19 -36.47
CA VAL A 63 16.40 -34.13 -35.62
C VAL A 63 17.31 -34.75 -34.56
N LYS A 64 18.56 -34.38 -34.58
CA LYS A 64 19.52 -34.74 -33.51
C LYS A 64 19.28 -33.86 -32.32
N TRP A 65 18.62 -34.39 -31.30
CA TRP A 65 18.20 -33.63 -30.11
C TRP A 65 19.39 -33.05 -29.33
N GLU A 66 20.54 -33.72 -29.36
CA GLU A 66 21.78 -33.26 -28.71
C GLU A 66 22.25 -31.94 -29.33
N GLU A 67 22.28 -31.86 -30.67
CA GLU A 67 22.69 -30.64 -31.39
C GLU A 67 21.70 -29.50 -31.10
N LEU A 68 20.39 -29.81 -31.10
CA LEU A 68 19.33 -28.81 -30.81
C LEU A 68 19.47 -28.30 -29.39
N PHE A 69 19.69 -29.19 -28.41
CA PHE A 69 19.89 -28.81 -27.01
C PHE A 69 21.16 -27.98 -26.82
N ILE A 70 22.29 -28.36 -27.41
CA ILE A 70 23.55 -27.60 -27.31
C ILE A 70 23.36 -26.18 -27.86
N ARG A 71 22.67 -26.04 -29.01
CA ARG A 71 22.36 -24.72 -29.58
C ARG A 71 21.46 -23.92 -28.68
N ALA A 72 20.38 -24.51 -28.13
CA ALA A 72 19.45 -23.84 -27.22
C ALA A 72 20.16 -23.43 -25.91
N ALA A 73 20.96 -24.30 -25.34
CA ALA A 73 21.74 -24.01 -24.13
C ALA A 73 22.79 -22.91 -24.38
N GLY A 74 23.53 -23.00 -25.51
CA GLY A 74 24.49 -21.97 -25.91
C GLY A 74 23.82 -20.61 -26.10
N PHE A 75 22.67 -20.56 -26.80
CA PHE A 75 21.89 -19.33 -26.95
C PHE A 75 21.44 -18.79 -25.60
N HIS A 76 20.92 -19.65 -24.71
CA HIS A 76 20.49 -19.24 -23.36
C HIS A 76 21.63 -18.62 -22.56
N ILE A 77 22.82 -19.24 -22.58
CA ILE A 77 24.01 -18.71 -21.88
C ILE A 77 24.40 -17.34 -22.42
N VAL A 78 24.49 -17.18 -23.75
CA VAL A 78 24.82 -15.89 -24.38
C VAL A 78 23.78 -14.84 -24.05
N PHE A 79 22.50 -15.21 -24.07
CA PHE A 79 21.39 -14.34 -23.72
C PHE A 79 21.48 -13.87 -22.26
N VAL A 80 21.72 -14.78 -21.32
CA VAL A 80 21.84 -14.46 -19.88
C VAL A 80 23.05 -13.56 -19.60
N LEU A 81 24.17 -13.85 -20.24
CA LEU A 81 25.39 -13.02 -20.16
C LEU A 81 25.14 -11.62 -20.73
N GLY A 82 24.51 -11.52 -21.91
CA GLY A 82 24.14 -10.25 -22.54
C GLY A 82 23.21 -9.44 -21.67
N GLN A 83 22.18 -10.08 -21.12
CA GLN A 83 21.27 -9.42 -20.17
C GLN A 83 21.98 -8.95 -18.89
N SER A 84 22.89 -9.76 -18.33
CA SER A 84 23.66 -9.38 -17.15
C SER A 84 24.56 -8.15 -17.41
N ILE A 85 25.24 -8.13 -18.57
CA ILE A 85 26.08 -7.00 -18.97
C ILE A 85 25.20 -5.76 -19.16
N TYR A 86 24.13 -5.86 -19.97
CA TYR A 86 23.19 -4.75 -20.20
C TYR A 86 22.67 -4.16 -18.89
N ARG A 87 22.21 -5.03 -17.98
CA ARG A 87 21.68 -4.63 -16.68
C ARG A 87 22.71 -3.83 -15.87
N ASN A 88 23.93 -4.38 -15.74
CA ASN A 88 24.98 -3.75 -14.94
C ASN A 88 25.47 -2.41 -15.54
N MET A 89 25.32 -2.23 -16.85
CA MET A 89 25.65 -0.96 -17.52
C MET A 89 24.51 0.08 -17.48
N THR A 90 23.28 -0.39 -17.35
CA THR A 90 22.08 0.46 -17.54
C THR A 90 21.44 0.86 -16.22
N TYR A 91 21.41 -0.04 -15.23
CA TYR A 91 20.69 0.16 -13.99
C TYR A 91 21.61 0.21 -12.76
N PRO A 92 21.14 0.83 -11.65
CA PRO A 92 21.81 0.73 -10.36
C PRO A 92 22.12 -0.72 -9.98
N PRO A 93 23.17 -0.98 -9.15
CA PRO A 93 23.53 -2.33 -8.72
C PRO A 93 22.35 -3.03 -8.02
N GLY A 94 22.36 -4.37 -8.06
CA GLY A 94 21.31 -5.14 -7.40
C GLY A 94 21.58 -6.64 -7.47
N PRO A 95 20.75 -7.47 -6.80
CA PRO A 95 20.90 -8.93 -6.83
C PRO A 95 20.62 -9.49 -8.22
N PRO A 96 21.28 -10.60 -8.59
CA PRO A 96 21.00 -11.30 -9.85
C PRO A 96 19.56 -11.85 -9.81
N PRO A 97 18.77 -11.66 -10.88
CA PRO A 97 17.40 -12.16 -10.95
C PRO A 97 17.34 -13.65 -11.29
N MET A 98 16.44 -14.39 -10.69
CA MET A 98 16.09 -15.75 -11.14
C MET A 98 15.46 -15.70 -12.53
N ALA A 99 15.60 -16.80 -13.30
CA ALA A 99 15.23 -16.87 -14.72
C ALA A 99 13.76 -16.47 -15.03
N ILE A 100 12.80 -16.85 -14.17
CA ILE A 100 11.36 -16.64 -14.39
C ILE A 100 10.78 -15.67 -13.37
N PHE A 101 11.22 -15.78 -12.12
CA PHE A 101 10.64 -15.10 -10.98
C PHE A 101 11.32 -13.76 -10.64
N GLY A 102 12.42 -13.43 -11.33
CA GLY A 102 13.22 -12.26 -10.96
C GLY A 102 13.71 -12.34 -9.52
N ASN A 103 13.55 -11.25 -8.76
CA ASN A 103 13.92 -11.20 -7.35
C ASN A 103 12.72 -11.38 -6.40
N SER A 104 11.50 -11.57 -6.94
CA SER A 104 10.26 -11.62 -6.15
C SER A 104 10.27 -12.67 -5.03
N PRO A 105 10.83 -13.90 -5.21
CA PRO A 105 10.85 -14.91 -4.17
C PRO A 105 11.67 -14.55 -2.92
N PHE A 106 12.55 -13.56 -3.02
CA PHE A 106 13.40 -13.14 -1.91
C PHE A 106 12.82 -12.01 -1.09
N ILE A 107 11.71 -11.43 -1.55
CA ILE A 107 11.09 -10.32 -0.84
C ILE A 107 10.15 -10.88 0.22
N ASN A 108 10.31 -10.42 1.46
CA ASN A 108 9.35 -10.70 2.50
C ASN A 108 8.07 -9.90 2.23
N VAL A 109 7.04 -10.56 1.71
CA VAL A 109 5.76 -9.91 1.32
C VAL A 109 5.04 -9.29 2.52
N LEU A 110 5.25 -9.81 3.74
CA LEU A 110 4.66 -9.27 4.97
C LEU A 110 5.38 -8.03 5.48
N SER A 111 6.67 -7.94 5.21
CA SER A 111 7.54 -6.86 5.68
C SER A 111 8.60 -6.56 4.62
N PRO A 112 8.22 -6.01 3.45
CA PRO A 112 9.17 -5.75 2.36
C PRO A 112 10.28 -4.79 2.78
N GLU A 113 10.01 -3.91 3.73
CA GLU A 113 10.98 -2.99 4.32
C GLU A 113 12.18 -3.72 4.94
N THR A 114 12.00 -4.91 5.50
CA THR A 114 13.12 -5.67 6.07
C THR A 114 14.07 -6.15 4.98
N THR A 115 13.54 -6.60 3.85
CA THR A 115 14.33 -7.00 2.68
C THR A 115 15.02 -5.78 2.05
N PHE A 116 14.34 -4.66 1.96
CA PHE A 116 14.92 -3.44 1.38
C PHE A 116 16.07 -2.89 2.24
N LEU A 117 15.93 -2.91 3.57
CA LEU A 117 17.01 -2.55 4.48
C LEU A 117 18.20 -3.52 4.39
N GLU A 118 17.95 -4.84 4.27
CA GLU A 118 19.02 -5.83 4.05
C GLU A 118 19.76 -5.60 2.72
N TYR A 119 19.07 -5.33 1.64
CA TYR A 119 19.69 -5.04 0.36
C TYR A 119 20.39 -3.67 0.33
N ARG A 120 19.88 -2.68 1.06
CA ARG A 120 20.58 -1.39 1.26
C ARG A 120 21.98 -1.58 1.83
N GLU A 121 22.15 -2.45 2.82
CA GLU A 121 23.46 -2.76 3.41
C GLU A 121 24.44 -3.41 2.41
N ILE A 122 23.89 -4.02 1.34
CA ILE A 122 24.69 -4.77 0.35
C ILE A 122 24.99 -3.91 -0.88
N TYR A 123 24.00 -3.19 -1.39
CA TYR A 123 24.05 -2.52 -2.69
C TYR A 123 23.99 -0.99 -2.59
N GLY A 124 23.83 -0.45 -1.37
CA GLY A 124 23.63 0.97 -1.14
C GLY A 124 22.15 1.38 -1.15
N PRO A 125 21.84 2.68 -0.93
CA PRO A 125 20.48 3.16 -0.76
C PRO A 125 19.65 3.18 -2.05
N VAL A 126 20.30 3.07 -3.21
CA VAL A 126 19.66 3.03 -4.53
C VAL A 126 20.08 1.74 -5.22
N PHE A 127 19.18 0.80 -5.38
CA PHE A 127 19.47 -0.50 -5.99
C PHE A 127 18.31 -0.99 -6.86
N THR A 128 18.59 -1.95 -7.74
CA THR A 128 17.61 -2.48 -8.70
C THR A 128 17.17 -3.88 -8.31
N LEU A 129 15.86 -4.09 -8.23
CA LEU A 129 15.23 -5.40 -8.21
C LEU A 129 14.56 -5.67 -9.56
N HIS A 130 14.65 -6.90 -10.03
CA HIS A 130 13.91 -7.37 -11.19
C HIS A 130 12.64 -8.05 -10.70
N LEU A 131 11.55 -7.26 -10.68
CA LEU A 131 10.19 -7.73 -10.39
C LEU A 131 9.52 -8.12 -11.72
N SER A 132 8.35 -7.55 -12.04
CA SER A 132 7.78 -7.68 -13.40
C SER A 132 8.61 -6.93 -14.45
N LYS A 133 9.29 -5.88 -14.01
CA LYS A 133 10.24 -5.04 -14.77
C LYS A 133 11.42 -4.68 -13.88
N PRO A 134 12.54 -4.16 -14.48
CA PRO A 134 13.58 -3.52 -13.67
C PRO A 134 12.98 -2.39 -12.84
N THR A 135 13.10 -2.49 -11.52
CA THR A 135 12.49 -1.58 -10.56
C THR A 135 13.57 -1.06 -9.61
N VAL A 136 13.79 0.23 -9.59
CA VAL A 136 14.74 0.88 -8.69
C VAL A 136 14.08 1.11 -7.33
N ILE A 137 14.75 0.65 -6.28
CA ILE A 137 14.32 0.83 -4.90
C ILE A 137 15.12 1.99 -4.28
N LEU A 138 14.42 2.92 -3.66
CA LEU A 138 15.00 4.02 -2.89
C LEU A 138 14.80 3.71 -1.41
N ALA A 139 15.88 3.37 -0.70
CA ALA A 139 15.80 2.75 0.63
C ALA A 139 16.32 3.66 1.76
N ASN A 140 16.46 4.96 1.53
CA ASN A 140 16.73 5.96 2.55
C ASN A 140 16.06 7.31 2.21
N TYR A 141 16.02 8.22 3.18
CA TYR A 141 15.36 9.51 3.03
C TYR A 141 15.98 10.35 1.91
N GLU A 142 17.31 10.47 1.86
CA GLU A 142 18.03 11.31 0.92
C GLU A 142 17.76 10.90 -0.54
N SER A 143 17.81 9.58 -0.84
CA SER A 143 17.53 9.09 -2.20
C SER A 143 16.05 9.30 -2.58
N CYS A 144 15.13 9.11 -1.64
CA CYS A 144 13.72 9.41 -1.87
C CYS A 144 13.50 10.92 -2.10
N PHE A 145 14.11 11.78 -1.31
CA PHE A 145 14.00 13.22 -1.44
C PHE A 145 14.56 13.68 -2.80
N GLU A 146 15.76 13.25 -3.16
CA GLU A 146 16.39 13.63 -4.43
C GLU A 146 15.57 13.15 -5.63
N ALA A 147 15.07 11.90 -5.60
CA ALA A 147 14.26 11.34 -6.68
C ALA A 147 12.88 12.00 -6.78
N LEU A 148 12.16 12.13 -5.65
CA LEU A 148 10.75 12.47 -5.66
C LEU A 148 10.49 13.97 -5.47
N VAL A 149 11.42 14.73 -4.88
CA VAL A 149 11.26 16.16 -4.67
C VAL A 149 12.12 16.91 -5.69
N THR A 150 13.44 16.73 -5.67
CA THR A 150 14.36 17.43 -6.57
C THR A 150 14.11 17.06 -8.04
N ASN A 151 13.99 15.78 -8.33
CA ASN A 151 13.68 15.24 -9.66
C ASN A 151 12.19 14.92 -9.85
N GLY A 152 11.29 15.45 -9.01
CA GLY A 152 9.90 15.04 -8.91
C GLY A 152 9.09 15.09 -10.21
N GLN A 153 9.37 16.06 -11.10
CA GLN A 153 8.71 16.12 -12.41
C GLN A 153 9.14 14.96 -13.32
N LYS A 154 10.42 14.57 -13.27
CA LYS A 154 10.96 13.46 -14.06
C LYS A 154 10.49 12.09 -13.56
N THR A 155 10.15 11.98 -12.28
CA THR A 155 9.79 10.72 -11.61
C THR A 155 8.31 10.61 -11.26
N SER A 156 7.47 11.51 -11.75
CA SER A 156 6.03 11.56 -11.42
C SER A 156 5.16 10.61 -12.26
N GLY A 157 5.75 9.77 -13.12
CA GLY A 157 5.03 8.71 -13.84
C GLY A 157 4.47 7.62 -12.91
N ARG A 158 3.62 6.76 -13.46
CA ARG A 158 3.03 5.61 -12.77
C ARG A 158 3.34 4.33 -13.53
N SER A 159 3.31 3.20 -12.82
CA SER A 159 3.52 1.88 -13.42
C SER A 159 2.52 1.60 -14.54
N SER A 160 2.99 0.99 -15.61
CA SER A 160 2.19 0.50 -16.73
C SER A 160 1.94 -1.01 -16.66
N ALA A 161 2.04 -1.61 -15.47
CA ALA A 161 1.72 -3.02 -15.26
C ALA A 161 0.24 -3.29 -15.56
N GLU A 162 -0.08 -4.47 -16.08
CA GLU A 162 -1.44 -4.84 -16.50
C GLU A 162 -2.49 -4.64 -15.40
N SER A 163 -2.15 -4.97 -14.14
CA SER A 163 -3.05 -4.78 -12.99
C SER A 163 -3.41 -3.31 -12.75
N PHE A 164 -2.52 -2.38 -13.06
CA PHE A 164 -2.78 -0.95 -12.90
C PHE A 164 -3.56 -0.36 -14.08
N VAL A 165 -3.22 -0.77 -15.32
CA VAL A 165 -3.83 -0.19 -16.51
C VAL A 165 -5.11 -0.90 -16.98
N LEU A 166 -5.48 -2.01 -16.34
CA LEU A 166 -6.66 -2.81 -16.70
C LEU A 166 -7.95 -1.99 -16.72
N PHE A 167 -8.11 -1.11 -15.74
CA PHE A 167 -9.34 -0.34 -15.54
C PHE A 167 -9.32 1.03 -16.22
N THR A 168 -8.19 1.45 -16.77
CA THR A 168 -8.06 2.74 -17.45
C THR A 168 -8.48 2.63 -18.92
N GLY A 169 -9.11 3.66 -19.47
CA GLY A 169 -9.39 3.77 -20.89
C GLY A 169 -8.13 4.14 -21.69
N ASP A 170 -7.24 4.88 -21.09
CA ASP A 170 -5.97 5.32 -21.66
C ASP A 170 -4.80 4.55 -21.04
N ARG A 171 -4.24 3.61 -21.78
CA ARG A 171 -3.11 2.80 -21.33
C ARG A 171 -1.78 3.58 -21.28
N GLN A 172 -1.70 4.70 -21.99
CA GLN A 172 -0.48 5.50 -22.05
C GLN A 172 -0.41 6.50 -20.89
N ASP A 173 -1.46 7.27 -20.66
CA ASP A 173 -1.49 8.33 -19.65
C ASP A 173 -2.38 8.01 -18.44
N GLY A 174 -3.03 6.85 -18.42
CA GLY A 174 -3.89 6.40 -17.33
C GLY A 174 -5.14 7.26 -17.16
N ASP A 175 -5.96 6.93 -16.19
CA ASP A 175 -7.15 7.68 -15.78
C ASP A 175 -7.28 7.72 -14.26
N GLY A 176 -8.22 8.48 -13.72
CA GLY A 176 -8.34 8.76 -12.30
C GLY A 176 -7.30 9.77 -11.81
N VAL A 177 -6.98 9.76 -10.53
CA VAL A 177 -5.93 10.61 -9.95
C VAL A 177 -4.71 9.80 -9.48
N ILE A 178 -4.89 8.53 -9.13
CA ILE A 178 -3.79 7.66 -8.70
C ILE A 178 -2.92 7.28 -9.90
N LEU A 179 -3.53 6.84 -11.01
CA LEU A 179 -2.84 6.28 -12.17
C LEU A 179 -2.66 7.25 -13.32
N ALA A 180 -3.45 8.32 -13.41
CA ALA A 180 -3.27 9.34 -14.43
C ALA A 180 -1.87 9.96 -14.39
N MET A 181 -1.35 10.32 -15.56
CA MET A 181 0.00 10.87 -15.73
C MET A 181 -0.03 12.23 -16.44
N ARG A 182 1.12 12.91 -16.47
CA ARG A 182 1.34 14.17 -17.21
C ARG A 182 0.25 15.21 -16.93
N GLN A 183 -0.29 15.83 -17.98
CA GLN A 183 -1.27 16.91 -17.86
C GLN A 183 -2.63 16.43 -17.33
N LYS A 184 -3.05 15.22 -17.70
CA LYS A 184 -4.27 14.59 -17.20
C LYS A 184 -4.29 14.52 -15.68
N TRP A 185 -3.21 14.02 -15.09
CA TRP A 185 -3.03 13.98 -13.64
C TRP A 185 -3.02 15.38 -13.00
N LYS A 186 -2.27 16.34 -13.59
CA LYS A 186 -2.19 17.71 -13.06
C LYS A 186 -3.57 18.37 -13.02
N ASN A 187 -4.35 18.21 -14.09
CA ASN A 187 -5.70 18.77 -14.18
C ASN A 187 -6.61 18.16 -13.11
N MET A 188 -6.67 16.83 -13.02
CA MET A 188 -7.53 16.14 -12.06
C MET A 188 -7.14 16.46 -10.61
N ARG A 189 -5.84 16.38 -10.28
CA ARG A 189 -5.34 16.73 -8.96
C ARG A 189 -5.68 18.18 -8.57
N SER A 190 -5.57 19.11 -9.51
CA SER A 190 -5.90 20.52 -9.28
C SER A 190 -7.38 20.72 -8.96
N GLU A 191 -8.28 20.04 -9.69
CA GLU A 191 -9.72 20.13 -9.44
C GLU A 191 -10.10 19.53 -8.08
N ILE A 192 -9.52 18.38 -7.70
CA ILE A 192 -9.74 17.79 -6.38
C ILE A 192 -9.29 18.75 -5.26
N LEU A 193 -8.08 19.29 -5.36
CA LEU A 193 -7.56 20.21 -4.34
C LEU A 193 -8.42 21.48 -4.23
N ARG A 194 -8.89 22.01 -5.35
CA ARG A 194 -9.79 23.17 -5.39
C ARG A 194 -11.13 22.87 -4.73
N PHE A 195 -11.71 21.72 -5.03
CA PHE A 195 -12.96 21.26 -4.44
C PHE A 195 -12.81 21.00 -2.94
N MET A 196 -11.83 20.21 -2.55
CA MET A 196 -11.54 19.88 -1.15
C MET A 196 -11.24 21.14 -0.32
N GLY A 197 -10.62 22.15 -0.92
CA GLY A 197 -10.35 23.43 -0.26
C GLY A 197 -11.61 24.12 0.27
N LYS A 198 -12.78 23.90 -0.37
CA LYS A 198 -14.08 24.44 0.09
C LYS A 198 -14.67 23.62 1.24
N TRP A 199 -14.25 22.38 1.40
CA TRP A 199 -14.71 21.48 2.46
C TRP A 199 -13.88 21.60 3.75
N TYR A 200 -12.59 21.89 3.64
CA TYR A 200 -11.70 21.93 4.80
C TYR A 200 -12.09 23.04 5.81
N GLY A 201 -11.76 22.78 7.08
CA GLY A 201 -12.14 23.60 8.23
C GLY A 201 -13.43 23.11 8.85
N LYS A 202 -14.22 24.00 9.41
CA LYS A 202 -15.39 23.68 10.24
C LYS A 202 -16.36 22.69 9.60
N ARG A 203 -16.65 22.83 8.30
CA ARG A 203 -17.54 21.93 7.57
C ARG A 203 -17.05 20.48 7.57
N MET A 204 -15.75 20.28 7.35
CA MET A 204 -15.14 18.93 7.35
C MET A 204 -15.09 18.37 8.77
N ASP A 205 -14.72 19.18 9.74
CA ASP A 205 -14.64 18.77 11.15
C ASP A 205 -16.03 18.34 11.66
N GLU A 206 -17.09 19.12 11.35
CA GLU A 206 -18.48 18.78 11.69
C GLU A 206 -18.94 17.47 11.03
N LEU A 207 -18.57 17.23 9.76
CA LEU A 207 -18.89 15.99 9.07
C LEU A 207 -18.23 14.79 9.73
N ILE A 208 -16.92 14.88 10.01
CA ILE A 208 -16.17 13.82 10.68
C ILE A 208 -16.75 13.54 12.07
N LEU A 209 -17.02 14.59 12.85
CA LEU A 209 -17.59 14.46 14.19
C LEU A 209 -19.01 13.87 14.17
N HIS A 210 -19.83 14.20 13.14
CA HIS A 210 -21.14 13.58 12.97
C HIS A 210 -21.04 12.05 12.83
N HIS A 211 -20.17 11.57 11.93
CA HIS A 211 -19.99 10.13 11.73
C HIS A 211 -19.24 9.46 12.89
N THR A 212 -18.36 10.20 13.58
CA THR A 212 -17.72 9.72 14.81
C THR A 212 -18.76 9.52 15.91
N ARG A 213 -19.72 10.43 16.05
CA ARG A 213 -20.83 10.28 17.02
C ARG A 213 -21.68 9.04 16.70
N CYS A 214 -21.98 8.78 15.43
CA CYS A 214 -22.68 7.55 15.04
C CYS A 214 -21.91 6.29 15.46
N LEU A 215 -20.58 6.30 15.28
CA LEU A 215 -19.69 5.23 15.73
C LEU A 215 -19.71 5.08 17.26
N GLU A 216 -19.62 6.17 18.00
CA GLU A 216 -19.66 6.15 19.48
C GLU A 216 -20.97 5.56 20.00
N LEU A 217 -22.12 5.94 19.41
CA LEU A 217 -23.44 5.37 19.78
C LEU A 217 -23.49 3.85 19.54
N GLU A 218 -22.87 3.38 18.48
CA GLU A 218 -22.77 1.93 18.22
C GLU A 218 -21.87 1.24 19.24
N LEU A 219 -20.72 1.84 19.55
CA LEU A 219 -19.79 1.31 20.57
C LEU A 219 -20.38 1.33 21.98
N MET A 220 -21.25 2.29 22.33
CA MET A 220 -21.98 2.28 23.61
C MET A 220 -22.87 1.05 23.73
N LYS A 221 -23.67 0.74 22.70
CA LYS A 221 -24.52 -0.48 22.67
C LYS A 221 -23.66 -1.74 22.79
N MET A 222 -22.53 -1.78 22.09
CA MET A 222 -21.61 -2.90 22.14
C MET A 222 -20.93 -3.04 23.51
N SER A 223 -20.60 -1.93 24.18
CA SER A 223 -20.03 -1.91 25.53
C SER A 223 -20.96 -2.60 26.55
N GLU A 224 -22.27 -2.43 26.44
CA GLU A 224 -23.26 -3.07 27.31
C GLU A 224 -23.21 -4.61 27.21
N SER A 225 -22.93 -5.13 26.03
CA SER A 225 -22.87 -6.58 25.79
C SER A 225 -21.63 -7.25 26.43
N LYS A 226 -20.59 -6.48 26.72
CA LYS A 226 -19.27 -6.95 27.20
C LYS A 226 -18.65 -8.07 26.34
N CYS A 227 -19.05 -8.19 25.08
CA CYS A 227 -18.56 -9.19 24.15
C CYS A 227 -17.28 -8.74 23.46
N LEU A 228 -16.50 -9.70 22.96
CA LEU A 228 -15.41 -9.44 22.03
C LEU A 228 -15.99 -8.99 20.68
N MET A 229 -15.42 -7.95 20.08
CA MET A 229 -15.87 -7.40 18.79
C MET A 229 -14.70 -7.10 17.86
N ASP A 230 -14.91 -7.22 16.57
CA ASP A 230 -13.98 -6.73 15.53
C ASP A 230 -14.31 -5.25 15.25
N MET A 231 -13.29 -4.40 15.39
CA MET A 231 -13.43 -2.96 15.17
C MET A 231 -13.35 -2.56 13.69
N ARG A 232 -13.11 -3.51 12.79
CA ARG A 232 -12.96 -3.22 11.36
C ARG A 232 -14.19 -2.54 10.79
N ASP A 233 -15.30 -3.17 10.95
CA ASP A 233 -16.52 -2.79 10.27
C ASP A 233 -17.13 -1.50 10.86
N PRO A 234 -17.21 -1.30 12.18
CA PRO A 234 -17.64 -0.02 12.75
C PRO A 234 -16.78 1.16 12.31
N LEU A 235 -15.45 1.01 12.32
CA LEU A 235 -14.53 2.04 11.85
C LEU A 235 -14.67 2.31 10.35
N ALA A 236 -14.75 1.25 9.53
CA ALA A 236 -14.91 1.39 8.09
C ALA A 236 -16.21 2.11 7.73
N GLY A 237 -17.31 1.82 8.42
CA GLY A 237 -18.60 2.47 8.21
C GLY A 237 -18.56 3.98 8.48
N ALA A 238 -17.96 4.39 9.58
CA ALA A 238 -17.82 5.81 9.92
C ALA A 238 -16.96 6.56 8.90
N ILE A 239 -15.77 6.02 8.58
CA ILE A 239 -14.80 6.65 7.67
C ILE A 239 -15.31 6.67 6.23
N ALA A 240 -15.90 5.54 5.77
CA ALA A 240 -16.45 5.47 4.42
C ALA A 240 -17.56 6.52 4.21
N ASN A 241 -18.44 6.74 5.17
CA ASN A 241 -19.50 7.73 5.06
C ASN A 241 -18.96 9.18 4.96
N VAL A 242 -17.85 9.49 5.64
CA VAL A 242 -17.18 10.80 5.45
C VAL A 242 -16.76 10.97 4.00
N ILE A 243 -15.99 10.04 3.45
CA ILE A 243 -15.47 10.18 2.08
C ILE A 243 -16.57 10.05 1.02
N GLN A 244 -17.60 9.22 1.24
CA GLN A 244 -18.74 9.07 0.32
C GLN A 244 -19.55 10.36 0.24
N GLN A 245 -19.85 10.98 1.37
CA GLN A 245 -20.61 12.23 1.39
C GLN A 245 -19.86 13.35 0.67
N VAL A 246 -18.53 13.39 0.77
CA VAL A 246 -17.69 14.37 0.07
C VAL A 246 -17.60 14.07 -1.42
N THR A 247 -17.52 12.79 -1.81
CA THR A 247 -17.22 12.42 -3.20
C THR A 247 -18.46 12.22 -4.06
N ILE A 248 -19.52 11.61 -3.52
CA ILE A 248 -20.71 11.16 -4.26
C ILE A 248 -22.03 11.52 -3.58
N GLY A 249 -22.01 12.35 -2.52
CA GLY A 249 -23.23 12.86 -1.86
C GLY A 249 -24.08 11.79 -1.15
N ARG A 250 -23.57 10.57 -0.92
CA ARG A 250 -24.34 9.46 -0.37
C ARG A 250 -23.88 9.07 1.03
N ASN A 251 -24.83 8.62 1.85
CA ASN A 251 -24.62 8.00 3.15
C ASN A 251 -25.29 6.63 3.17
N TYR A 252 -24.64 5.65 3.78
CA TYR A 252 -25.17 4.31 3.94
C TYR A 252 -25.25 3.95 5.42
N LEU A 253 -26.28 3.21 5.78
CA LEU A 253 -26.29 2.51 7.06
C LEU A 253 -25.25 1.41 7.03
N TYR A 254 -24.60 1.18 8.17
CA TYR A 254 -23.52 0.20 8.28
C TYR A 254 -23.90 -1.23 7.79
N LEU A 255 -25.13 -1.67 8.05
CA LEU A 255 -25.65 -2.99 7.62
C LEU A 255 -26.33 -2.95 6.24
N ASP A 256 -26.22 -1.85 5.50
CA ASP A 256 -26.76 -1.76 4.16
C ASP A 256 -26.09 -2.78 3.24
N THR A 257 -26.90 -3.59 2.54
CA THR A 257 -26.42 -4.69 1.70
C THR A 257 -25.62 -4.19 0.49
N GLU A 258 -25.98 -3.05 -0.08
CA GLU A 258 -25.26 -2.41 -1.17
C GLU A 258 -23.87 -2.01 -0.68
N PHE A 259 -23.80 -1.29 0.44
CA PHE A 259 -22.54 -0.86 1.03
C PHE A 259 -21.61 -2.04 1.38
N GLN A 260 -22.14 -3.10 2.00
CA GLN A 260 -21.38 -4.31 2.31
C GLN A 260 -20.84 -5.02 1.06
N SER A 261 -21.60 -5.00 -0.05
CA SER A 261 -21.13 -5.52 -1.33
C SER A 261 -19.95 -4.72 -1.88
N GLN A 262 -20.01 -3.39 -1.80
CA GLN A 262 -18.92 -2.51 -2.25
C GLN A 262 -17.66 -2.70 -1.40
N LEU A 263 -17.80 -2.82 -0.08
CA LEU A 263 -16.68 -3.13 0.83
C LEU A 263 -16.02 -4.48 0.48
N LYS A 264 -16.80 -5.49 0.10
CA LYS A 264 -16.28 -6.77 -0.34
C LYS A 264 -15.49 -6.66 -1.64
N ASP A 265 -16.00 -5.91 -2.62
CA ASP A 265 -15.34 -5.74 -3.91
C ASP A 265 -14.04 -4.96 -3.77
N ILE A 266 -14.00 -3.86 -3.01
CA ILE A 266 -12.76 -3.12 -2.79
C ILE A 266 -11.71 -3.95 -2.05
N ASN A 267 -12.14 -4.71 -1.01
CA ASN A 267 -11.25 -5.63 -0.32
C ASN A 267 -10.65 -6.69 -1.25
N SER A 268 -11.44 -7.19 -2.21
CA SER A 268 -10.95 -8.12 -3.23
C SER A 268 -9.90 -7.46 -4.11
N VAL A 269 -10.17 -6.27 -4.65
CA VAL A 269 -9.21 -5.51 -5.48
C VAL A 269 -7.91 -5.25 -4.73
N VAL A 270 -7.99 -4.68 -3.52
CA VAL A 270 -6.81 -4.33 -2.70
C VAL A 270 -5.98 -5.56 -2.33
N LYS A 271 -6.64 -6.69 -2.04
CA LYS A 271 -5.98 -7.93 -1.65
C LYS A 271 -5.38 -8.66 -2.84
N GLU A 272 -6.13 -8.82 -3.94
CA GLU A 272 -5.72 -9.70 -5.03
C GLU A 272 -4.61 -9.07 -5.89
N ILE A 273 -4.46 -7.75 -5.92
CA ILE A 273 -3.46 -7.04 -6.73
C ILE A 273 -2.01 -7.48 -6.45
N MET A 274 -1.71 -7.94 -5.23
CA MET A 274 -0.37 -8.38 -4.83
C MET A 274 -0.22 -9.91 -4.84
N THR A 275 -1.16 -10.65 -5.43
CA THR A 275 -1.08 -12.12 -5.53
C THR A 275 -0.13 -12.56 -6.63
N ALA A 276 0.39 -13.80 -6.52
CA ALA A 276 1.28 -14.39 -7.51
C ALA A 276 0.65 -14.44 -8.91
N GLU A 277 -0.66 -14.74 -9.02
CA GLU A 277 -1.35 -14.78 -10.31
C GLU A 277 -1.35 -13.41 -11.00
N VAL A 278 -1.66 -12.34 -10.26
CA VAL A 278 -1.63 -10.96 -10.77
C VAL A 278 -0.19 -10.56 -11.12
N PHE A 279 0.79 -10.93 -10.28
CA PHE A 279 2.20 -10.72 -10.58
C PHE A 279 2.60 -11.40 -11.91
N PHE A 280 2.19 -12.66 -12.15
CA PHE A 280 2.49 -13.34 -13.41
C PHE A 280 1.81 -12.67 -14.62
N VAL A 281 0.58 -12.18 -14.48
CA VAL A 281 -0.06 -11.41 -15.56
C VAL A 281 0.71 -10.11 -15.83
N ASN A 282 1.24 -9.45 -14.81
CA ASN A 282 2.10 -8.26 -14.98
C ASN A 282 3.42 -8.59 -15.70
N CYS A 283 4.02 -9.76 -15.42
CA CYS A 283 5.24 -10.22 -16.11
C CYS A 283 4.96 -10.69 -17.55
N TYR A 284 3.84 -11.37 -17.75
CA TYR A 284 3.46 -12.05 -18.98
C TYR A 284 2.03 -11.66 -19.39
N PRO A 285 1.83 -10.48 -19.99
CA PRO A 285 0.49 -9.92 -20.24
C PRO A 285 -0.45 -10.81 -21.07
N LEU A 286 0.07 -11.73 -21.87
CA LEU A 286 -0.74 -12.70 -22.62
C LEU A 286 -1.53 -13.66 -21.72
N LEU A 287 -1.09 -13.88 -20.48
CA LEU A 287 -1.80 -14.73 -19.51
C LEU A 287 -3.20 -14.18 -19.15
N ARG A 288 -3.43 -12.88 -19.33
CA ARG A 288 -4.77 -12.26 -19.11
C ARG A 288 -5.88 -12.84 -20.00
N TYR A 289 -5.52 -13.47 -21.13
CA TYR A 289 -6.46 -14.08 -22.08
C TYR A 289 -6.76 -15.55 -21.78
N LEU A 290 -6.14 -16.14 -20.75
CA LEU A 290 -6.48 -17.50 -20.32
C LEU A 290 -7.94 -17.58 -19.88
N PRO A 291 -8.60 -18.74 -20.09
CA PRO A 291 -9.98 -18.96 -19.65
C PRO A 291 -10.17 -18.66 -18.17
N GLU A 292 -11.33 -18.11 -17.83
CA GLU A 292 -11.73 -17.85 -16.44
C GLU A 292 -11.68 -19.14 -15.64
N GLY A 293 -11.17 -19.08 -14.42
CA GLY A 293 -10.98 -20.23 -13.55
C GLY A 293 -9.56 -20.81 -13.53
N ILE A 294 -8.70 -20.55 -14.53
CA ILE A 294 -7.28 -20.93 -14.50
C ILE A 294 -6.53 -19.98 -13.54
N LEU A 295 -6.73 -18.67 -13.71
CA LEU A 295 -6.17 -17.62 -12.85
C LEU A 295 -7.29 -16.99 -12.00
N ARG A 296 -7.70 -17.69 -10.93
CA ARG A 296 -8.87 -17.28 -10.12
C ARG A 296 -8.69 -15.93 -9.43
N LYS A 297 -7.47 -15.64 -8.94
CA LYS A 297 -7.17 -14.37 -8.26
C LYS A 297 -7.20 -13.20 -9.25
N TRP A 298 -6.63 -13.39 -10.43
CA TRP A 298 -6.74 -12.43 -11.53
C TRP A 298 -8.19 -12.21 -11.95
N THR A 299 -8.98 -13.28 -12.07
CA THR A 299 -10.40 -13.18 -12.42
C THR A 299 -11.19 -12.42 -11.35
N ASN A 300 -10.99 -12.74 -10.07
CA ASN A 300 -11.64 -12.02 -8.96
C ASN A 300 -11.26 -10.54 -8.95
N TYR A 301 -9.96 -10.23 -9.10
CA TYR A 301 -9.45 -8.87 -9.20
C TYR A 301 -10.17 -8.07 -10.28
N LYS A 302 -10.18 -8.64 -11.50
CA LYS A 302 -10.83 -8.04 -12.67
C LYS A 302 -12.32 -7.80 -12.45
N GLN A 303 -13.06 -8.83 -12.03
CA GLN A 303 -14.50 -8.76 -11.85
C GLN A 303 -14.91 -7.79 -10.75
N SER A 304 -14.21 -7.82 -9.60
CA SER A 304 -14.49 -6.88 -8.51
C SER A 304 -14.24 -5.43 -8.91
N GLY A 305 -13.16 -5.15 -9.63
CA GLY A 305 -12.87 -3.80 -10.12
C GLY A 305 -13.91 -3.30 -11.13
N PHE A 306 -14.37 -4.15 -12.05
CA PHE A 306 -15.43 -3.75 -13.00
C PHE A 306 -16.79 -3.56 -12.33
N ARG A 307 -17.15 -4.35 -11.27
CA ARG A 307 -18.38 -4.10 -10.51
C ARG A 307 -18.32 -2.75 -9.78
N LEU A 308 -17.18 -2.39 -9.21
CA LEU A 308 -16.99 -1.06 -8.61
C LEU A 308 -17.12 0.06 -9.65
N GLN A 309 -16.52 -0.09 -10.83
CA GLN A 309 -16.69 0.89 -11.90
C GLN A 309 -18.18 1.03 -12.31
N GLN A 310 -18.89 -0.09 -12.45
CA GLN A 310 -20.30 -0.08 -12.78
C GLN A 310 -21.14 0.61 -11.70
N TRP A 311 -20.82 0.39 -10.43
CA TRP A 311 -21.49 1.07 -9.32
C TRP A 311 -21.28 2.59 -9.39
N PHE A 312 -20.04 3.06 -9.56
CA PHE A 312 -19.79 4.49 -9.74
C PHE A 312 -20.42 5.06 -11.03
N ARG A 313 -20.57 4.23 -12.08
CA ARG A 313 -21.29 4.63 -13.30
C ARG A 313 -22.76 4.90 -13.01
N THR A 314 -23.42 4.02 -12.28
CA THR A 314 -24.83 4.21 -11.90
C THR A 314 -25.01 5.51 -11.09
N ILE A 315 -24.05 5.84 -10.22
CA ILE A 315 -24.08 7.08 -9.45
C ILE A 315 -23.86 8.30 -10.36
N LEU A 316 -22.94 8.22 -11.31
CA LEU A 316 -22.73 9.30 -12.28
C LEU A 316 -23.97 9.55 -13.14
N ASP A 317 -24.64 8.49 -13.61
CA ASP A 317 -25.87 8.58 -14.41
C ASP A 317 -26.98 9.30 -13.60
N ASP A 318 -27.07 9.05 -12.28
CA ASP A 318 -27.97 9.79 -11.38
C ASP A 318 -27.59 11.28 -11.27
N HIS A 319 -26.29 11.60 -11.13
CA HIS A 319 -25.79 12.97 -11.04
C HIS A 319 -25.97 13.77 -12.35
N LEU A 320 -25.96 13.11 -13.50
CA LEU A 320 -26.27 13.75 -14.78
C LEU A 320 -27.73 14.19 -14.88
N ILE A 321 -28.63 13.52 -14.17
CA ILE A 321 -30.07 13.84 -14.12
C ILE A 321 -30.36 14.81 -12.96
N ASN A 322 -29.89 14.47 -11.74
CA ASN A 322 -30.15 15.18 -10.50
C ASN A 322 -28.93 16.00 -10.10
N ARG A 323 -28.79 17.18 -10.68
CA ARG A 323 -27.64 18.08 -10.43
C ARG A 323 -27.75 18.74 -9.05
N ASP A 324 -26.64 19.31 -8.60
CA ASP A 324 -26.53 20.16 -7.41
C ASP A 324 -26.58 19.42 -6.05
N GLN A 325 -25.87 18.31 -5.95
CA GLN A 325 -25.73 17.58 -4.68
C GLN A 325 -24.59 18.14 -3.79
N GLY A 326 -23.79 19.09 -4.31
CA GLY A 326 -22.73 19.76 -3.56
C GLY A 326 -21.52 18.89 -3.23
N ASP A 327 -21.40 17.72 -3.85
CA ASP A 327 -20.30 16.76 -3.76
C ASP A 327 -19.28 16.90 -4.91
N PHE A 328 -18.24 16.08 -4.89
CA PHE A 328 -17.19 16.15 -5.90
C PHE A 328 -17.65 15.66 -7.27
N MET A 329 -18.51 14.64 -7.35
CA MET A 329 -19.01 14.12 -8.61
C MET A 329 -19.84 15.17 -9.34
N SER A 330 -20.76 15.86 -8.63
CA SER A 330 -21.52 17.01 -9.17
C SER A 330 -20.60 18.11 -9.67
N HIS A 331 -19.56 18.47 -8.89
CA HIS A 331 -18.56 19.46 -9.30
C HIS A 331 -17.85 19.06 -10.59
N MET A 332 -17.55 17.76 -10.79
CA MET A 332 -16.89 17.28 -12.01
C MET A 332 -17.83 17.21 -13.21
N VAL A 333 -19.11 16.90 -13.01
CA VAL A 333 -20.13 16.97 -14.06
C VAL A 333 -20.25 18.40 -14.60
N ASP A 334 -20.27 19.41 -13.74
CA ASP A 334 -20.27 20.82 -14.17
C ASP A 334 -19.00 21.17 -14.95
N LYS A 335 -17.83 20.66 -14.52
CA LYS A 335 -16.57 20.88 -15.23
C LYS A 335 -16.47 20.17 -16.56
N GLN A 336 -17.13 19.03 -16.69
CA GLN A 336 -17.19 18.27 -17.94
C GLN A 336 -17.92 19.04 -19.04
N GLU A 337 -19.00 19.77 -18.71
CA GLU A 337 -19.70 20.60 -19.68
C GLU A 337 -18.80 21.66 -20.31
N ASP A 338 -17.90 22.28 -19.51
CA ASP A 338 -16.97 23.29 -19.98
C ASP A 338 -15.73 22.71 -20.68
N ARG A 339 -15.34 21.46 -20.33
CA ARG A 339 -14.03 20.85 -20.66
C ARG A 339 -14.12 19.35 -20.94
N ALA A 340 -15.05 18.91 -21.77
CA ALA A 340 -15.29 17.49 -22.08
C ALA A 340 -14.03 16.73 -22.56
N GLU A 341 -13.12 17.41 -23.28
CA GLU A 341 -11.85 16.80 -23.73
C GLU A 341 -10.88 16.45 -22.58
N GLN A 342 -11.02 17.16 -21.43
CA GLN A 342 -10.13 16.95 -20.27
C GLN A 342 -10.72 15.99 -19.25
N PHE A 343 -12.04 15.92 -19.13
CA PHE A 343 -12.75 15.17 -18.10
C PHE A 343 -13.87 14.34 -18.75
N ASN A 344 -13.57 13.10 -19.12
CA ASN A 344 -14.59 12.16 -19.58
C ASN A 344 -15.20 11.38 -18.39
N ASP A 345 -16.35 10.73 -18.63
CA ASP A 345 -17.07 9.95 -17.63
C ASP A 345 -16.18 8.94 -16.90
N LEU A 346 -15.35 8.21 -17.65
CA LEU A 346 -14.48 7.20 -17.05
C LEU A 346 -13.45 7.83 -16.11
N SER A 347 -12.89 9.01 -16.46
CA SER A 347 -11.96 9.71 -15.59
C SER A 347 -12.62 10.21 -14.30
N ILE A 348 -13.89 10.63 -14.36
CA ILE A 348 -14.68 11.03 -13.18
C ILE A 348 -14.94 9.81 -12.30
N ILE A 349 -15.46 8.72 -12.85
CA ILE A 349 -15.75 7.46 -12.17
C ILE A 349 -14.51 6.94 -11.44
N LEU A 350 -13.39 6.85 -12.16
CA LEU A 350 -12.13 6.36 -11.58
C LEU A 350 -11.59 7.29 -10.50
N THR A 351 -11.74 8.60 -10.66
CA THR A 351 -11.31 9.56 -9.64
C THR A 351 -12.13 9.45 -8.36
N CYS A 352 -13.45 9.31 -8.46
CA CYS A 352 -14.31 9.06 -7.31
C CYS A 352 -13.96 7.73 -6.64
N GLY A 353 -13.69 6.68 -7.41
CA GLY A 353 -13.21 5.39 -6.91
C GLY A 353 -11.84 5.49 -6.21
N ASP A 354 -10.90 6.25 -6.77
CA ASP A 354 -9.60 6.52 -6.17
C ASP A 354 -9.73 7.26 -4.83
N MET A 355 -10.57 8.30 -4.76
CA MET A 355 -10.82 9.07 -3.54
C MET A 355 -11.49 8.21 -2.46
N TRP A 356 -12.49 7.44 -2.83
CA TRP A 356 -13.22 6.56 -1.92
C TRP A 356 -12.31 5.46 -1.35
N THR A 357 -11.61 4.74 -2.23
CA THR A 357 -10.69 3.66 -1.83
C THR A 357 -9.55 4.18 -0.96
N GLY A 358 -8.91 5.26 -1.42
CA GLY A 358 -7.78 5.86 -0.72
C GLY A 358 -8.15 6.44 0.64
N GLY A 359 -9.33 7.06 0.76
CA GLY A 359 -9.81 7.68 2.00
C GLY A 359 -10.26 6.64 3.03
N MET A 360 -10.99 5.62 2.62
CA MET A 360 -11.60 4.66 3.55
C MET A 360 -10.59 3.63 4.07
N GLU A 361 -9.92 2.89 3.18
CA GLU A 361 -9.13 1.72 3.57
C GLU A 361 -7.88 2.09 4.40
N THR A 362 -7.20 3.18 4.05
CA THR A 362 -5.96 3.56 4.72
C THR A 362 -6.19 4.09 6.13
N THR A 363 -7.19 4.95 6.32
CA THR A 363 -7.57 5.52 7.63
C THR A 363 -8.10 4.43 8.56
N THR A 364 -9.00 3.56 8.06
CA THR A 364 -9.52 2.40 8.79
C THR A 364 -8.39 1.48 9.25
N THR A 365 -7.47 1.14 8.37
CA THR A 365 -6.32 0.29 8.66
C THR A 365 -5.41 0.93 9.71
N THR A 366 -5.16 2.24 9.63
CA THR A 366 -4.34 2.96 10.62
C THR A 366 -4.96 2.92 12.02
N LEU A 367 -6.27 3.19 12.14
CA LEU A 367 -6.97 3.14 13.44
C LEU A 367 -7.02 1.71 14.01
N ARG A 368 -7.20 0.70 13.17
CA ARG A 368 -7.14 -0.71 13.59
C ARG A 368 -5.77 -1.07 14.18
N TRP A 369 -4.68 -0.64 13.55
CA TRP A 369 -3.34 -0.79 14.11
C TRP A 369 -3.19 -0.04 15.43
N GLY A 370 -3.73 1.18 15.52
CA GLY A 370 -3.74 1.98 16.75
C GLY A 370 -4.36 1.22 17.92
N ILE A 371 -5.52 0.59 17.72
CA ILE A 371 -6.17 -0.20 18.77
C ILE A 371 -5.30 -1.38 19.20
N ILE A 372 -4.65 -2.11 18.28
CA ILE A 372 -3.72 -3.20 18.65
C ILE A 372 -2.59 -2.69 19.51
N TYR A 373 -1.94 -1.58 19.13
CA TYR A 373 -0.84 -1.01 19.90
C TYR A 373 -1.29 -0.53 21.29
N LEU A 374 -2.50 0.02 21.41
CA LEU A 374 -3.08 0.40 22.71
C LEU A 374 -3.42 -0.81 23.58
N LEU A 375 -3.91 -1.91 22.99
CA LEU A 375 -4.16 -3.15 23.73
C LEU A 375 -2.85 -3.79 24.27
N GLN A 376 -1.77 -3.63 23.53
CA GLN A 376 -0.43 -4.09 23.96
C GLN A 376 0.27 -3.12 24.92
N ASN A 377 -0.14 -1.85 24.94
CA ASN A 377 0.45 -0.77 25.75
C ASN A 377 -0.66 0.06 26.46
N PRO A 378 -1.35 -0.53 27.46
CA PRO A 378 -2.50 0.12 28.11
C PRO A 378 -2.14 1.41 28.87
N ASP A 379 -0.89 1.58 29.28
CA ASP A 379 -0.37 2.82 29.88
C ASP A 379 -0.38 3.98 28.89
N VAL A 380 -0.06 3.73 27.62
CA VAL A 380 -0.15 4.75 26.55
C VAL A 380 -1.60 5.18 26.35
N GLN A 381 -2.56 4.23 26.35
CA GLN A 381 -3.97 4.54 26.27
C GLN A 381 -4.43 5.42 27.43
N THR A 382 -4.00 5.11 28.66
CA THR A 382 -4.30 5.89 29.86
C THR A 382 -3.77 7.31 29.75
N LYS A 383 -2.50 7.49 29.37
CA LYS A 383 -1.91 8.83 29.18
C LYS A 383 -2.64 9.66 28.13
N CYS A 384 -3.06 9.03 26.99
CA CYS A 384 -3.85 9.72 25.98
C CYS A 384 -5.20 10.17 26.54
N HIS A 385 -5.89 9.31 27.28
CA HIS A 385 -7.17 9.64 27.92
C HIS A 385 -7.02 10.81 28.90
N GLU A 386 -6.03 10.75 29.80
CA GLU A 386 -5.76 11.80 30.79
C GLU A 386 -5.44 13.14 30.12
N GLU A 387 -4.64 13.15 29.06
CA GLU A 387 -4.36 14.38 28.30
C GLU A 387 -5.63 14.95 27.65
N LEU A 388 -6.45 14.11 27.03
CA LEU A 388 -7.72 14.53 26.40
C LEU A 388 -8.70 15.10 27.43
N VAL A 389 -8.85 14.42 28.57
CA VAL A 389 -9.74 14.91 29.64
C VAL A 389 -9.20 16.22 30.24
N SER A 390 -7.90 16.37 30.39
CA SER A 390 -7.28 17.61 30.88
C SER A 390 -7.52 18.80 29.94
N VAL A 391 -7.53 18.59 28.62
CA VAL A 391 -7.67 19.67 27.63
C VAL A 391 -9.12 19.96 27.28
N PHE A 392 -9.95 18.92 27.16
CA PHE A 392 -11.33 19.04 26.67
C PHE A 392 -12.38 18.86 27.77
N GLY A 393 -12.06 18.21 28.90
CA GLY A 393 -13.04 17.86 29.93
C GLY A 393 -14.18 17.05 29.33
N HIS A 394 -15.40 17.63 29.36
CA HIS A 394 -16.61 17.06 28.76
C HIS A 394 -16.92 17.55 27.34
N GLU A 395 -16.08 18.44 26.79
CA GLU A 395 -16.27 18.97 25.43
C GLU A 395 -15.76 17.99 24.37
N VAL A 396 -16.31 18.14 23.16
CA VAL A 396 -15.89 17.35 22.00
C VAL A 396 -14.49 17.79 21.57
N PRO A 397 -13.55 16.88 21.29
CA PRO A 397 -12.25 17.22 20.73
C PRO A 397 -12.36 18.01 19.41
N GLU A 398 -11.50 19.02 19.25
CA GLU A 398 -11.47 19.89 18.06
C GLU A 398 -10.05 20.07 17.52
N MET A 399 -9.94 20.22 16.19
CA MET A 399 -8.65 20.39 15.49
C MET A 399 -7.86 21.61 15.97
N SER A 400 -8.55 22.66 16.38
CA SER A 400 -7.92 23.90 16.88
C SER A 400 -7.02 23.69 18.10
N LYS A 401 -7.34 22.69 18.93
CA LYS A 401 -6.62 22.35 20.17
C LYS A 401 -5.65 21.16 20.00
N MET A 402 -5.41 20.64 18.79
CA MET A 402 -4.53 19.50 18.55
C MET A 402 -3.11 19.71 19.08
N ASN A 403 -2.60 20.94 19.06
CA ASN A 403 -1.27 21.25 19.60
C ASN A 403 -1.23 21.30 21.14
N GLN A 404 -2.39 21.29 21.81
CA GLN A 404 -2.49 21.19 23.27
C GLN A 404 -2.54 19.73 23.74
N THR A 405 -2.62 18.77 22.81
CA THR A 405 -2.57 17.33 23.09
C THR A 405 -1.35 16.68 22.40
N PRO A 406 -0.13 17.06 22.80
CA PRO A 406 1.11 16.60 22.16
C PRO A 406 1.33 15.10 22.28
N TYR A 407 0.88 14.45 23.37
CA TYR A 407 1.04 13.01 23.57
C TYR A 407 0.10 12.21 22.65
N VAL A 408 -1.15 12.65 22.48
CA VAL A 408 -2.09 12.05 21.52
C VAL A 408 -1.54 12.19 20.08
N LYS A 409 -1.03 13.36 19.73
CA LYS A 409 -0.41 13.60 18.43
C LYS A 409 0.82 12.73 18.19
N ALA A 410 1.68 12.58 19.21
CA ALA A 410 2.85 11.70 19.20
C ALA A 410 2.43 10.22 19.04
N THR A 411 1.40 9.80 19.76
CA THR A 411 0.85 8.43 19.67
C THR A 411 0.33 8.13 18.27
N LEU A 412 -0.42 9.03 17.65
CA LEU A 412 -0.88 8.89 16.26
C LEU A 412 0.29 8.82 15.26
N SER A 413 1.33 9.61 15.46
CA SER A 413 2.53 9.57 14.63
C SER A 413 3.26 8.23 14.74
N GLU A 414 3.39 7.69 15.96
CA GLU A 414 4.01 6.38 16.19
C GLU A 414 3.16 5.23 15.64
N ILE A 415 1.83 5.33 15.75
CA ILE A 415 0.91 4.39 15.08
C ILE A 415 1.15 4.39 13.57
N GLN A 416 1.18 5.56 12.93
CA GLN A 416 1.41 5.67 11.49
C GLN A 416 2.78 5.13 11.07
N ARG A 417 3.80 5.36 11.87
CA ARG A 417 5.16 4.87 11.63
C ARG A 417 5.22 3.34 11.62
N LEU A 418 4.71 2.70 12.67
CA LEU A 418 4.75 1.24 12.83
C LEU A 418 3.73 0.51 11.94
N ALA A 419 2.53 1.04 11.80
CA ALA A 419 1.50 0.49 10.91
C ALA A 419 2.03 0.41 9.47
N ASN A 420 2.71 1.47 9.01
CA ASN A 420 3.29 1.53 7.67
C ASN A 420 2.34 0.94 6.64
N VAL A 421 1.16 1.58 6.53
CA VAL A 421 -0.02 1.03 5.82
C VAL A 421 0.23 0.77 4.34
N LEU A 422 1.19 1.49 3.73
CA LEU A 422 1.60 1.33 2.33
C LEU A 422 3.12 1.07 2.23
N PRO A 423 3.61 -0.12 2.65
CA PRO A 423 5.04 -0.38 2.76
C PRO A 423 5.79 -0.33 1.41
N TRP A 424 5.09 -0.62 0.32
CA TRP A 424 5.61 -0.55 -1.05
C TRP A 424 5.49 0.85 -1.66
N ALA A 425 4.65 1.74 -1.08
CA ALA A 425 4.09 2.90 -1.76
C ALA A 425 3.40 2.50 -3.10
N ILE A 426 2.95 3.49 -3.88
CA ILE A 426 2.49 3.25 -5.26
C ILE A 426 3.69 3.49 -6.18
N PRO A 427 4.08 2.54 -7.02
CA PRO A 427 5.24 2.66 -7.88
C PRO A 427 5.20 3.93 -8.75
N HIS A 428 6.32 4.59 -8.82
CA HIS A 428 6.57 5.70 -9.74
C HIS A 428 7.21 5.18 -11.03
N LYS A 429 7.30 6.07 -12.04
CA LYS A 429 8.03 5.80 -13.27
C LYS A 429 8.75 7.05 -13.74
N THR A 430 9.95 6.88 -14.29
CA THR A 430 10.70 7.99 -14.88
C THR A 430 10.16 8.36 -16.27
N PHE A 431 9.95 9.64 -16.50
CA PHE A 431 9.69 10.20 -17.83
C PHE A 431 10.97 10.60 -18.56
N GLU A 432 12.02 10.89 -17.80
CA GLU A 432 13.33 11.28 -18.26
C GLU A 432 14.38 10.61 -17.38
N GLU A 433 15.59 10.47 -17.92
CA GLU A 433 16.74 10.06 -17.13
C GLU A 433 16.96 11.03 -15.97
N CYS A 434 17.27 10.51 -14.80
CA CYS A 434 17.56 11.31 -13.63
C CYS A 434 18.70 10.74 -12.79
N LYS A 435 19.44 11.63 -12.12
CA LYS A 435 20.46 11.23 -11.16
C LYS A 435 19.89 11.22 -9.75
N VAL A 436 20.28 10.21 -8.98
CA VAL A 436 19.99 10.08 -7.55
C VAL A 436 21.30 9.66 -6.86
N GLY A 437 21.90 10.55 -6.12
CA GLY A 437 23.27 10.40 -5.61
C GLY A 437 24.26 10.27 -6.77
N SER A 438 25.10 9.24 -6.70
CA SER A 438 26.04 8.90 -7.77
C SER A 438 25.45 8.04 -8.89
N THR A 439 24.15 7.69 -8.80
CA THR A 439 23.53 6.69 -9.66
C THR A 439 22.61 7.36 -10.69
N THR A 440 22.64 6.87 -11.93
CA THR A 440 21.74 7.30 -12.99
C THR A 440 20.59 6.28 -13.11
N ILE A 441 19.34 6.78 -13.11
CA ILE A 441 18.13 6.00 -13.34
C ILE A 441 17.66 6.30 -14.76
N PRO A 442 17.56 5.29 -15.65
CA PRO A 442 17.12 5.46 -17.01
C PRO A 442 15.67 5.95 -17.14
N VAL A 443 15.31 6.41 -18.34
CA VAL A 443 13.92 6.68 -18.72
C VAL A 443 13.09 5.38 -18.70
N ASP A 444 11.79 5.50 -18.48
CA ASP A 444 10.81 4.39 -18.44
C ASP A 444 11.11 3.31 -17.36
N THR A 445 11.84 3.71 -16.31
CA THR A 445 12.20 2.84 -15.18
C THR A 445 11.20 2.98 -14.06
N GLU A 446 10.71 1.86 -13.52
CA GLU A 446 9.89 1.87 -12.30
C GLU A 446 10.73 2.21 -11.07
N ILE A 447 10.15 3.00 -10.17
CA ILE A 447 10.78 3.41 -8.91
C ILE A 447 9.82 3.09 -7.77
N ILE A 448 10.31 2.41 -6.75
CA ILE A 448 9.59 2.22 -5.47
C ILE A 448 10.31 3.03 -4.40
N PRO A 449 9.69 4.12 -3.90
CA PRO A 449 10.15 4.75 -2.67
C PRO A 449 9.77 3.83 -1.50
N ALA A 450 10.76 3.19 -0.91
CA ALA A 450 10.54 2.21 0.14
C ALA A 450 10.16 2.90 1.46
N LEU A 451 8.94 3.47 1.54
CA LEU A 451 8.47 4.23 2.71
C LEU A 451 8.59 3.42 4.00
N GLY A 452 8.34 2.10 3.93
CA GLY A 452 8.54 1.23 5.08
C GLY A 452 9.98 1.16 5.56
N ALA A 453 10.95 1.24 4.65
CA ALA A 453 12.36 1.30 5.03
C ALA A 453 12.70 2.63 5.71
N LEU A 454 12.14 3.76 5.26
CA LEU A 454 12.31 5.06 5.91
C LEU A 454 11.71 5.05 7.33
N LEU A 455 10.45 4.61 7.47
CA LEU A 455 9.73 4.60 8.74
C LEU A 455 10.29 3.57 9.75
N GLY A 456 11.00 2.56 9.25
CA GLY A 456 11.65 1.52 10.06
C GLY A 456 13.18 1.65 10.13
N ASP A 457 13.77 2.77 9.66
CA ASP A 457 15.22 2.94 9.63
C ASP A 457 15.80 3.08 11.04
N PRO A 458 16.66 2.14 11.48
CA PRO A 458 17.29 2.22 12.80
C PRO A 458 18.25 3.40 12.96
N LEU A 459 18.68 4.02 11.86
CA LEU A 459 19.52 5.23 11.92
C LEU A 459 18.70 6.47 12.34
N THR A 460 17.42 6.50 11.99
CA THR A 460 16.49 7.59 12.36
C THR A 460 15.70 7.26 13.62
N PHE A 461 15.20 6.01 13.71
CA PHE A 461 14.34 5.56 14.80
C PHE A 461 15.04 4.47 15.62
N GLU A 462 15.57 4.84 16.79
CA GLU A 462 16.16 3.87 17.73
C GLU A 462 15.14 2.80 18.10
N ASN A 463 15.53 1.51 18.11
CA ASN A 463 14.64 0.37 18.36
C ASN A 463 13.34 0.48 17.52
N PRO A 464 13.42 0.46 16.17
CA PRO A 464 12.31 0.86 15.31
C PRO A 464 11.07 -0.04 15.40
N LYS A 465 11.18 -1.22 16.02
CA LYS A 465 10.06 -2.15 16.24
C LYS A 465 9.29 -1.90 17.54
N GLU A 466 9.81 -1.07 18.42
CA GLU A 466 9.17 -0.71 19.68
C GLU A 466 8.13 0.38 19.45
N PHE A 467 6.94 0.21 20.05
CA PHE A 467 5.91 1.25 20.09
C PHE A 467 6.23 2.26 21.19
N LYS A 468 6.69 3.43 20.80
CA LYS A 468 7.19 4.45 21.75
C LYS A 468 6.79 5.85 21.26
N PRO A 469 5.61 6.35 21.65
CA PRO A 469 5.15 7.70 21.28
C PRO A 469 6.13 8.81 21.64
N GLU A 470 6.89 8.65 22.73
CA GLU A 470 7.85 9.62 23.24
C GLU A 470 8.96 9.99 22.24
N ARG A 471 9.17 9.20 21.15
CA ARG A 471 10.11 9.59 20.06
C ARG A 471 9.69 10.89 19.37
N PHE A 472 8.40 11.18 19.36
CA PHE A 472 7.82 12.38 18.77
C PHE A 472 7.59 13.50 19.80
N LEU A 473 8.22 13.41 20.96
CA LEU A 473 8.22 14.48 21.97
C LEU A 473 9.64 15.00 22.19
N ASP A 474 9.75 16.29 22.47
CA ASP A 474 10.99 16.91 22.95
C ASP A 474 11.11 16.78 24.48
N GLN A 475 12.18 17.35 25.04
CA GLN A 475 12.46 17.32 26.48
C GLN A 475 11.40 18.07 27.32
N ASP A 476 10.66 19.01 26.71
CA ASP A 476 9.59 19.78 27.35
C ASP A 476 8.22 19.10 27.20
N GLY A 477 8.17 17.90 26.60
CA GLY A 477 6.93 17.17 26.33
C GLY A 477 6.11 17.73 25.14
N LYS A 478 6.68 18.64 24.34
CA LYS A 478 6.02 19.17 23.14
C LYS A 478 6.27 18.27 21.94
N TYR A 479 5.34 18.28 21.00
CA TYR A 479 5.48 17.50 19.78
C TYR A 479 6.69 17.94 18.96
N LYS A 480 7.57 16.98 18.67
CA LYS A 480 8.77 17.11 17.85
C LYS A 480 8.52 16.62 16.44
N ASN A 481 8.77 17.47 15.45
CA ASN A 481 8.73 17.05 14.06
C ASN A 481 10.03 16.32 13.68
N ILE A 482 9.92 15.13 13.07
CA ILE A 482 11.03 14.35 12.53
C ILE A 482 10.95 14.45 11.01
N GLU A 483 12.02 14.93 10.37
CA GLU A 483 12.00 15.24 8.95
C GLU A 483 11.80 13.97 8.10
N GLU A 484 12.38 12.85 8.48
CA GLU A 484 12.32 11.57 7.80
C GLU A 484 10.96 10.86 8.00
N PHE A 485 10.14 11.34 8.92
CA PHE A 485 8.80 10.81 9.13
C PHE A 485 7.84 11.26 8.02
N ARG A 486 7.75 10.46 6.95
CA ARG A 486 6.96 10.73 5.73
C ARG A 486 5.92 9.65 5.44
N PRO A 487 4.95 9.38 6.33
CA PRO A 487 3.97 8.32 6.12
C PRO A 487 3.04 8.55 4.91
N PHE A 488 2.94 9.78 4.44
CA PHE A 488 2.15 10.18 3.27
C PHE A 488 2.98 10.34 1.99
N GLY A 489 4.27 9.97 2.03
CA GLY A 489 5.19 10.16 0.92
C GLY A 489 5.70 11.59 0.78
N MET A 490 6.25 11.93 -0.39
CA MET A 490 6.84 13.24 -0.68
C MET A 490 6.78 13.57 -2.16
N GLY A 491 7.07 14.84 -2.50
CA GLY A 491 7.12 15.32 -3.88
C GLY A 491 5.75 15.55 -4.52
N PRO A 492 5.67 15.69 -5.86
CA PRO A 492 4.42 16.02 -6.56
C PRO A 492 3.30 15.00 -6.36
N ARG A 493 3.65 13.73 -6.11
CA ARG A 493 2.73 12.62 -5.87
C ARG A 493 2.47 12.35 -4.38
N VAL A 494 2.85 13.27 -3.48
CA VAL A 494 2.47 13.20 -2.06
C VAL A 494 0.98 12.96 -1.90
N CYS A 495 0.58 12.23 -0.88
CA CYS A 495 -0.83 11.88 -0.63
C CYS A 495 -1.74 13.11 -0.75
N LEU A 496 -2.73 13.00 -1.61
CA LEU A 496 -3.68 14.09 -1.86
C LEU A 496 -4.63 14.27 -0.66
N GLY A 497 -4.95 13.18 0.03
CA GLY A 497 -5.83 13.14 1.19
C GLY A 497 -5.11 13.36 2.54
N GLU A 498 -3.83 13.74 2.58
CA GLU A 498 -3.07 13.87 3.83
C GLU A 498 -3.79 14.74 4.88
N LYS A 499 -4.30 15.90 4.46
CA LYS A 499 -5.00 16.80 5.38
C LYS A 499 -6.28 16.17 5.93
N LEU A 500 -7.07 15.51 5.08
CA LEU A 500 -8.29 14.80 5.49
C LEU A 500 -7.94 13.67 6.46
N ALA A 501 -6.99 12.81 6.09
CA ALA A 501 -6.59 11.67 6.92
C ALA A 501 -6.07 12.11 8.30
N ARG A 502 -5.26 13.18 8.38
CA ARG A 502 -4.80 13.72 9.66
C ARG A 502 -5.94 14.23 10.52
N THR A 503 -6.93 14.89 9.92
CA THR A 503 -8.13 15.38 10.63
C THR A 503 -8.98 14.21 11.12
N GLU A 504 -9.27 13.23 10.27
CA GLU A 504 -10.01 12.01 10.63
C GLU A 504 -9.32 11.23 11.75
N LEU A 505 -8.03 10.94 11.59
CA LEU A 505 -7.26 10.21 12.58
C LEU A 505 -7.29 10.93 13.93
N TYR A 506 -7.06 12.25 13.95
CA TYR A 506 -7.04 12.99 15.21
C TYR A 506 -8.42 13.05 15.87
N LEU A 507 -9.47 13.46 15.14
CA LEU A 507 -10.81 13.63 15.72
C LEU A 507 -11.41 12.29 16.16
N ILE A 508 -11.37 11.26 15.30
CA ILE A 508 -11.92 9.94 15.64
C ILE A 508 -11.16 9.33 16.82
N PHE A 509 -9.83 9.31 16.74
CA PHE A 509 -9.00 8.72 17.80
C PHE A 509 -9.18 9.44 19.15
N SER A 510 -9.23 10.78 19.13
CA SER A 510 -9.45 11.58 20.34
C SER A 510 -10.83 11.36 20.94
N CYS A 511 -11.88 11.34 20.13
CA CYS A 511 -13.24 11.05 20.61
C CYS A 511 -13.32 9.64 21.22
N LEU A 512 -12.76 8.66 20.54
CA LEU A 512 -12.75 7.28 21.04
C LEU A 512 -11.99 7.17 22.37
N LEU A 513 -10.79 7.74 22.49
CA LEU A 513 -10.00 7.63 23.72
C LEU A 513 -10.49 8.53 24.86
N GLN A 514 -11.25 9.60 24.56
CA GLN A 514 -11.91 10.38 25.59
C GLN A 514 -13.06 9.61 26.26
N ASN A 515 -13.84 8.86 25.47
CA ASN A 515 -15.08 8.22 25.93
C ASN A 515 -14.99 6.72 26.17
N PHE A 516 -14.01 6.05 25.57
CA PHE A 516 -13.93 4.59 25.60
C PHE A 516 -12.55 4.10 26.00
N ARG A 517 -12.54 2.93 26.63
CA ARG A 517 -11.36 2.13 26.91
C ARG A 517 -11.44 0.84 26.14
N PHE A 518 -10.41 0.56 25.32
CA PHE A 518 -10.22 -0.73 24.68
C PHE A 518 -9.43 -1.64 25.61
N TYR A 519 -9.92 -2.87 25.85
CA TYR A 519 -9.28 -3.77 26.79
C TYR A 519 -9.49 -5.24 26.44
N LEU A 520 -8.73 -6.10 27.12
CA LEU A 520 -8.86 -7.55 27.07
C LEU A 520 -8.90 -8.09 28.49
N ASN A 521 -9.71 -9.12 28.72
CA ASN A 521 -9.64 -9.90 29.96
C ASN A 521 -8.41 -10.81 29.93
N LYS A 522 -8.01 -11.36 31.09
CA LYS A 522 -6.87 -12.30 31.18
C LYS A 522 -7.02 -13.55 30.31
N SER A 523 -8.26 -13.96 30.03
CA SER A 523 -8.59 -15.13 29.18
C SER A 523 -8.65 -14.82 27.69
N ASP A 524 -8.70 -13.53 27.30
CA ASP A 524 -8.83 -13.14 25.90
C ASP A 524 -7.47 -13.21 25.19
N PRO A 525 -7.42 -13.61 23.92
CA PRO A 525 -6.16 -13.66 23.18
C PRO A 525 -5.63 -12.25 22.92
N ILE A 526 -4.37 -12.02 23.28
CA ILE A 526 -3.69 -10.75 22.94
C ILE A 526 -3.43 -10.74 21.43
N PRO A 527 -3.93 -9.73 20.69
CA PRO A 527 -3.70 -9.63 19.26
C PRO A 527 -2.22 -9.42 18.96
N LEU A 528 -1.69 -10.21 18.05
CA LEU A 528 -0.35 -10.03 17.54
C LEU A 528 -0.33 -8.85 16.54
N ALA A 529 0.70 -8.02 16.62
CA ALA A 529 0.93 -6.95 15.65
C ALA A 529 1.47 -7.54 14.33
N GLU A 530 0.65 -8.34 13.65
CA GLU A 530 0.98 -9.04 12.41
C GLU A 530 0.08 -8.60 11.26
N ARG A 531 0.67 -8.48 10.07
CA ARG A 531 -0.02 -8.13 8.83
C ARG A 531 -0.70 -9.32 8.18
N VAL A 532 -1.75 -9.06 7.42
CA VAL A 532 -2.33 -10.06 6.49
C VAL A 532 -1.42 -10.20 5.27
N ILE A 533 -1.25 -11.44 4.79
CA ILE A 533 -0.50 -11.70 3.54
C ILE A 533 -1.33 -11.23 2.35
N GLY A 534 -0.70 -10.47 1.48
CA GLY A 534 -1.31 -9.96 0.25
C GLY A 534 -2.02 -8.61 0.46
N GLY A 535 -2.05 -7.82 -0.60
CA GLY A 535 -2.64 -6.50 -0.63
C GLY A 535 -1.62 -5.38 -0.81
N ILE A 536 -2.07 -4.29 -1.43
CA ILE A 536 -1.27 -3.06 -1.57
C ILE A 536 -1.18 -2.32 -0.23
N THR A 537 -2.24 -2.39 0.57
CA THR A 537 -2.27 -1.96 1.97
C THR A 537 -1.84 -3.10 2.89
N ALA A 538 -1.38 -2.76 4.07
CA ALA A 538 -0.91 -3.69 5.09
C ALA A 538 -1.85 -3.72 6.32
N PRO A 539 -3.08 -4.24 6.20
CA PRO A 539 -3.99 -4.33 7.33
C PRO A 539 -3.50 -5.36 8.36
N PRO A 540 -3.84 -5.19 9.65
CA PRO A 540 -3.57 -6.18 10.65
C PRO A 540 -4.42 -7.44 10.42
N LYS A 541 -3.94 -8.59 10.92
CA LYS A 541 -4.76 -9.79 11.01
C LYS A 541 -6.07 -9.49 11.76
N PRO A 542 -7.17 -10.19 11.46
CA PRO A 542 -8.40 -10.04 12.23
C PRO A 542 -8.15 -10.25 13.72
N TYR A 543 -8.68 -9.38 14.53
CA TYR A 543 -8.61 -9.44 15.99
C TYR A 543 -9.91 -8.92 16.59
N SER A 544 -10.12 -9.23 17.85
CA SER A 544 -11.25 -8.72 18.62
C SER A 544 -10.78 -8.03 19.89
N THR A 545 -11.54 -7.06 20.35
CA THR A 545 -11.32 -6.30 21.58
C THR A 545 -12.62 -6.17 22.35
N ARG A 546 -12.53 -5.86 23.63
CA ARG A 546 -13.66 -5.36 24.44
C ARG A 546 -13.60 -3.85 24.50
N VAL A 547 -14.75 -3.24 24.67
CA VAL A 547 -14.88 -1.80 24.79
C VAL A 547 -15.64 -1.49 26.08
N GLU A 548 -15.14 -0.54 26.84
CA GLU A 548 -15.77 0.01 28.05
C GLU A 548 -16.12 1.48 27.78
N TYR A 549 -17.36 1.86 27.99
CA TYR A 549 -17.77 3.25 27.94
C TYR A 549 -17.45 3.94 29.27
N LEU A 550 -16.65 5.01 29.22
CA LEU A 550 -16.18 5.74 30.40
C LEU A 550 -17.13 6.87 30.85
N GLY A 551 -18.03 7.30 29.96
CA GLY A 551 -18.98 8.36 30.27
C GLY A 551 -18.35 9.73 30.48
N THR A 552 -17.18 9.98 29.91
CA THR A 552 -16.45 11.24 30.09
C THR A 552 -17.19 12.42 29.49
N ARG A 553 -17.89 12.23 28.37
CA ARG A 553 -18.82 13.19 27.80
C ARG A 553 -20.08 12.49 27.31
N TYR A 554 -21.17 13.25 27.20
CA TYR A 554 -22.41 12.76 26.59
C TYR A 554 -22.24 12.64 25.06
N VAL A 555 -22.64 11.48 24.51
CA VAL A 555 -22.58 11.19 23.08
C VAL A 555 -23.88 11.59 22.37
#